data_3903731dda2e55a0d934ffbdd4008eb7
#
_entry.id   3903731dda2e55a0d934ffbdd4008eb7
#
_cell.length_a   1.000
_cell.length_b   1.000
_cell.length_c   1.000
_cell.angle_alpha   90.00
_cell.angle_beta   90.00
_cell.angle_gamma   90.00
#
_symmetry.space_group_name_H-M   'P 1'
#
loop_
_entity.id
_entity.type
_entity.pdbx_description
1 polymer ?
#
loop_
_entity_poly.entity_id
_entity_poly.type
_entity_poly.pdbx_seq_one_letter_code
_entity_poly.pdbx_strand_id
1 'polypeptide(L)'
;DECVGAEPCVIVVFFDGKLDTVPADALSTDGPKGVTIPGDAVDWKLFNPEMPNGPEMAMVNGSMADEGMWTAMIKFPAGMQTNVHTHSANFVGALISGPHSRGAGLDSLTAMSPGSVWTEIKDTPHMEKCGEEAPCIFVGTMDGKLDQSSVEIKAAEEEASGSE
;
A
#
# COMPACT_ATOMS: atom_id res chain seq x y z
N ASP A 1 12.48 19.49 9.77
CA ASP A 1 11.75 19.43 8.51
C ASP A 1 10.97 20.74 8.33
N GLU A 2 11.00 21.30 7.14
CA GLU A 2 10.27 22.52 6.79
C GLU A 2 9.40 22.25 5.55
N CYS A 3 8.15 22.66 5.62
CA CYS A 3 7.25 22.64 4.48
C CYS A 3 7.47 23.88 3.64
N VAL A 4 8.02 23.72 2.44
CA VAL A 4 8.30 24.84 1.52
C VAL A 4 7.18 25.00 0.52
N GLY A 5 6.48 26.14 0.57
CA GLY A 5 5.37 26.47 -0.32
C GLY A 5 4.11 26.88 0.42
N ALA A 6 3.06 27.18 -0.35
CA ALA A 6 1.76 27.61 0.19
C ALA A 6 0.83 26.43 0.56
N GLU A 7 1.10 25.25 0.02
CA GLU A 7 0.29 24.05 0.27
C GLU A 7 0.80 23.27 1.47
N PRO A 8 -0.07 22.65 2.27
CA PRO A 8 0.32 21.83 3.40
C PRO A 8 1.07 20.57 2.94
N CYS A 9 2.11 20.17 3.68
CA CYS A 9 2.79 18.90 3.47
C CYS A 9 2.08 17.81 4.28
N VAL A 10 1.87 16.67 3.65
CA VAL A 10 1.41 15.45 4.33
C VAL A 10 2.60 14.51 4.45
N ILE A 11 2.88 14.07 5.67
CA ILE A 11 3.96 13.15 5.97
C ILE A 11 3.35 11.86 6.51
N VAL A 12 3.72 10.75 5.89
CA VAL A 12 3.38 9.41 6.38
C VAL A 12 4.62 8.80 7.02
N VAL A 13 4.49 8.32 8.25
CA VAL A 13 5.61 7.79 9.01
C VAL A 13 5.28 6.37 9.47
N PHE A 14 6.16 5.42 9.15
CA PHE A 14 6.10 4.05 9.62
C PHE A 14 7.25 3.80 10.60
N PHE A 15 6.95 3.22 11.75
CA PHE A 15 7.93 2.83 12.75
C PHE A 15 7.85 1.31 12.96
N ASP A 16 9.00 0.69 13.06
CA ASP A 16 9.16 -0.73 13.39
C ASP A 16 9.23 -0.99 14.91
N GLY A 17 9.00 0.05 15.69
CA GLY A 17 9.10 0.00 17.14
C GLY A 17 8.35 1.14 17.82
N LYS A 18 8.66 1.34 19.09
CA LYS A 18 8.08 2.42 19.88
C LYS A 18 8.61 3.78 19.39
N LEU A 19 7.70 4.72 19.15
CA LEU A 19 8.05 6.11 18.90
C LEU A 19 8.66 6.70 20.19
N ASP A 20 9.90 7.16 20.09
CA ASP A 20 10.61 7.87 21.15
C ASP A 20 11.18 9.18 20.62
N THR A 21 11.32 10.16 21.48
CA THR A 21 11.93 11.46 21.18
C THR A 21 13.15 11.65 22.06
N VAL A 22 14.31 11.69 21.43
CA VAL A 22 15.59 11.92 22.11
C VAL A 22 16.10 13.31 21.73
N PRO A 23 16.54 14.15 22.70
CA PRO A 23 17.16 15.43 22.39
C PRO A 23 18.33 15.28 21.40
N ALA A 24 18.47 16.21 20.46
CA ALA A 24 19.44 16.11 19.38
C ALA A 24 20.91 16.05 19.87
N ASP A 25 21.18 16.64 21.01
CA ASP A 25 22.50 16.62 21.68
C ASP A 25 22.83 15.26 22.30
N ALA A 26 21.84 14.39 22.50
CA ALA A 26 22.02 13.03 23.01
C ALA A 26 22.13 11.99 21.88
N LEU A 27 22.00 12.39 20.61
CA LEU A 27 22.07 11.49 19.46
C LEU A 27 23.54 11.21 19.08
N SER A 28 23.88 9.94 18.91
CA SER A 28 25.14 9.54 18.27
C SER A 28 25.10 9.87 16.79
N THR A 29 26.16 10.50 16.28
CA THR A 29 26.35 10.75 14.85
C THR A 29 26.95 9.55 14.12
N ASP A 30 27.34 8.50 14.82
CA ASP A 30 28.04 7.31 14.31
C ASP A 30 27.11 6.14 13.97
N GLY A 31 25.78 6.32 14.12
CA GLY A 31 24.77 5.33 13.79
C GLY A 31 24.49 5.20 12.28
N PRO A 32 23.67 4.20 11.88
CA PRO A 32 23.21 4.07 10.52
C PRO A 32 22.47 5.34 10.09
N LYS A 33 22.79 5.83 8.89
CA LYS A 33 22.20 7.06 8.36
C LYS A 33 20.95 6.72 7.55
N GLY A 34 19.89 7.51 7.75
CA GLY A 34 18.71 7.45 6.91
C GLY A 34 19.04 7.76 5.44
N VAL A 35 18.20 7.26 4.54
CA VAL A 35 18.29 7.53 3.11
C VAL A 35 17.15 8.46 2.71
N THR A 36 17.45 9.50 1.92
CA THR A 36 16.46 10.34 1.27
C THR A 36 16.46 10.02 -0.23
N ILE A 37 15.32 9.62 -0.77
CA ILE A 37 15.16 9.33 -2.20
C ILE A 37 14.20 10.39 -2.77
N PRO A 38 14.67 11.33 -3.59
CA PRO A 38 13.80 12.26 -4.30
C PRO A 38 12.81 11.53 -5.20
N GLY A 39 11.60 12.08 -5.39
CA GLY A 39 10.54 11.42 -6.15
C GLY A 39 10.91 11.08 -7.60
N ASP A 40 11.76 11.89 -8.24
CA ASP A 40 12.32 11.68 -9.57
C ASP A 40 13.47 10.66 -9.63
N ALA A 41 14.01 10.29 -8.47
CA ALA A 41 15.07 9.28 -8.32
C ALA A 41 14.54 7.90 -7.81
N VAL A 42 13.23 7.72 -7.73
CA VAL A 42 12.63 6.45 -7.32
C VAL A 42 12.92 5.37 -8.37
N ASP A 43 13.58 4.29 -7.98
CA ASP A 43 13.95 3.17 -8.85
C ASP A 43 12.77 2.17 -8.97
N TRP A 44 11.85 2.49 -9.86
CA TRP A 44 10.68 1.67 -10.14
C TRP A 44 11.06 0.39 -10.90
N LYS A 45 10.57 -0.75 -10.42
CA LYS A 45 10.75 -2.07 -11.04
C LYS A 45 9.40 -2.76 -11.15
N LEU A 46 9.18 -3.45 -12.27
CA LEU A 46 7.99 -4.30 -12.42
C LEU A 46 7.95 -5.33 -11.30
N PHE A 47 6.79 -5.45 -10.68
CA PHE A 47 6.54 -6.48 -9.68
C PHE A 47 6.69 -7.89 -10.27
N ASN A 48 6.16 -8.09 -11.49
CA ASN A 48 6.38 -9.29 -12.29
C ASN A 48 6.97 -8.88 -13.65
N PRO A 49 8.24 -9.25 -13.97
CA PRO A 49 8.88 -8.92 -15.24
C PRO A 49 8.14 -9.45 -16.48
N GLU A 50 7.31 -10.48 -16.32
CA GLU A 50 6.50 -11.03 -17.42
C GLU A 50 5.23 -10.20 -17.73
N MET A 51 4.93 -9.20 -16.89
CA MET A 51 3.79 -8.29 -17.05
C MET A 51 4.28 -6.87 -17.35
N PRO A 52 4.64 -6.53 -18.59
CA PRO A 52 5.28 -5.24 -18.91
C PRO A 52 4.43 -4.00 -18.63
N ASN A 53 3.10 -4.18 -18.49
CA ASN A 53 2.16 -3.12 -18.10
C ASN A 53 1.56 -3.39 -16.70
N GLY A 54 2.22 -4.22 -15.91
CA GLY A 54 1.81 -4.56 -14.56
C GLY A 54 2.20 -3.51 -13.52
N PRO A 55 1.93 -3.80 -12.25
CA PRO A 55 2.34 -2.92 -11.15
C PRO A 55 3.85 -2.84 -11.04
N GLU A 56 4.31 -1.67 -10.61
CA GLU A 56 5.71 -1.40 -10.30
C GLU A 56 5.89 -1.18 -8.79
N MET A 57 7.07 -1.50 -8.30
CA MET A 57 7.45 -1.28 -6.90
C MET A 57 8.83 -0.66 -6.80
N ALA A 58 9.03 0.12 -5.74
CA ALA A 58 10.34 0.61 -5.33
C ALA A 58 10.51 0.34 -3.83
N MET A 59 11.44 -0.55 -3.50
CA MET A 59 11.74 -0.88 -2.10
C MET A 59 12.34 0.32 -1.38
N VAL A 60 11.79 0.64 -0.22
CA VAL A 60 12.31 1.66 0.70
C VAL A 60 13.12 0.99 1.81
N ASN A 61 12.62 -0.12 2.35
CA ASN A 61 13.28 -0.87 3.41
C ASN A 61 12.84 -2.34 3.39
N GLY A 62 13.72 -3.24 3.84
CA GLY A 62 13.41 -4.67 3.96
C GLY A 62 13.35 -5.42 2.63
N SER A 63 12.71 -6.58 2.64
CA SER A 63 12.54 -7.46 1.48
C SER A 63 11.18 -8.14 1.54
N MET A 64 10.47 -8.16 0.42
CA MET A 64 9.17 -8.84 0.28
C MET A 64 9.26 -10.38 0.36
N ALA A 65 10.46 -10.93 0.20
CA ALA A 65 10.68 -12.38 0.25
C ALA A 65 10.91 -12.90 1.67
N ASP A 66 11.18 -11.98 2.60
CA ASP A 66 11.53 -12.32 3.99
C ASP A 66 10.31 -12.22 4.90
N GLU A 67 10.35 -12.93 6.03
CA GLU A 67 9.29 -12.88 7.06
C GLU A 67 9.34 -11.59 7.90
N GLY A 68 10.28 -10.68 7.63
CA GLY A 68 10.42 -9.41 8.32
C GLY A 68 9.55 -8.30 7.74
N MET A 69 9.51 -7.18 8.47
CA MET A 69 8.82 -5.99 7.99
C MET A 69 9.55 -5.39 6.78
N TRP A 70 8.78 -4.99 5.78
CA TRP A 70 9.28 -4.24 4.64
C TRP A 70 8.38 -3.04 4.33
N THR A 71 8.94 -2.06 3.66
CA THR A 71 8.24 -0.86 3.17
C THR A 71 8.58 -0.63 1.70
N ALA A 72 7.58 -0.36 0.89
CA ALA A 72 7.76 -0.05 -0.52
C ALA A 72 6.80 1.06 -0.98
N MET A 73 7.21 1.79 -2.00
CA MET A 73 6.29 2.52 -2.85
C MET A 73 5.74 1.57 -3.92
N ILE A 74 4.46 1.66 -4.19
CA ILE A 74 3.75 0.79 -5.13
C ILE A 74 3.03 1.70 -6.13
N LYS A 75 3.14 1.34 -7.41
CA LYS A 75 2.49 2.06 -8.49
C LYS A 75 1.64 1.10 -9.31
N PHE A 76 0.34 1.31 -9.31
CA PHE A 76 -0.59 0.63 -10.19
C PHE A 76 -0.79 1.45 -11.47
N PRO A 77 -0.70 0.86 -12.65
CA PRO A 77 -1.07 1.55 -13.88
C PRO A 77 -2.55 1.97 -13.86
N ALA A 78 -2.87 3.00 -14.63
CA ALA A 78 -4.24 3.46 -14.81
C ALA A 78 -5.14 2.30 -15.29
N GLY A 79 -6.35 2.18 -14.75
CA GLY A 79 -7.32 1.14 -15.07
C GLY A 79 -7.03 -0.23 -14.44
N MET A 80 -5.92 -0.40 -13.74
CA MET A 80 -5.60 -1.69 -13.11
C MET A 80 -6.63 -2.04 -12.03
N GLN A 81 -7.04 -3.30 -12.02
CA GLN A 81 -7.89 -3.88 -10.99
C GLN A 81 -7.32 -5.24 -10.57
N THR A 82 -7.26 -5.50 -9.27
CA THR A 82 -6.90 -6.82 -8.74
C THR A 82 -8.12 -7.74 -8.68
N ASN A 83 -7.88 -9.05 -8.66
CA ASN A 83 -8.91 -10.00 -8.20
C ASN A 83 -9.09 -9.86 -6.69
N VAL A 84 -10.19 -10.39 -6.15
CA VAL A 84 -10.34 -10.52 -4.69
C VAL A 84 -9.30 -11.52 -4.18
N HIS A 85 -8.56 -11.12 -3.17
CA HIS A 85 -7.46 -11.90 -2.60
C HIS A 85 -7.26 -11.61 -1.12
N THR A 86 -6.39 -12.39 -0.49
CA THR A 86 -5.90 -12.21 0.88
C THR A 86 -4.39 -12.27 0.90
N HIS A 87 -3.80 -11.73 1.96
CA HIS A 87 -2.40 -11.89 2.33
C HIS A 87 -2.28 -12.59 3.68
N SER A 88 -1.19 -13.32 3.92
CA SER A 88 -0.91 -13.96 5.21
C SER A 88 -0.32 -13.02 6.27
N ALA A 89 -0.02 -11.78 5.90
CA ALA A 89 0.53 -10.73 6.76
C ALA A 89 -0.36 -9.48 6.75
N ASN A 90 -0.21 -8.63 7.77
CA ASN A 90 -0.92 -7.36 7.83
C ASN A 90 -0.22 -6.32 6.98
N PHE A 91 -1.01 -5.42 6.38
CA PHE A 91 -0.51 -4.32 5.57
C PHE A 91 -1.11 -2.99 6.04
N VAL A 92 -0.31 -1.95 5.98
CA VAL A 92 -0.74 -0.55 6.18
C VAL A 92 -0.33 0.24 4.97
N GLY A 93 -1.28 0.94 4.35
CA GLY A 93 -1.03 1.75 3.16
C GLY A 93 -1.46 3.20 3.32
N ALA A 94 -0.84 4.07 2.52
CA ALA A 94 -1.21 5.48 2.39
C ALA A 94 -1.15 5.90 0.93
N LEU A 95 -2.24 6.45 0.42
CA LEU A 95 -2.35 6.92 -0.97
C LEU A 95 -1.61 8.24 -1.14
N ILE A 96 -0.65 8.26 -2.07
CA ILE A 96 0.12 9.45 -2.44
C ILE A 96 -0.58 10.18 -3.58
N SER A 97 -0.99 9.46 -4.63
CA SER A 97 -1.63 10.06 -5.80
C SER A 97 -2.48 9.06 -6.58
N GLY A 98 -3.37 9.58 -7.41
CA GLY A 98 -4.23 8.83 -8.32
C GLY A 98 -5.60 8.46 -7.73
N PRO A 99 -6.54 8.08 -8.61
CA PRO A 99 -7.91 7.72 -8.24
C PRO A 99 -8.01 6.26 -7.82
N HIS A 100 -7.75 5.97 -6.56
CA HIS A 100 -7.73 4.62 -5.99
C HIS A 100 -9.06 4.26 -5.30
N SER A 101 -9.45 3.00 -5.37
CA SER A 101 -10.61 2.46 -4.66
C SER A 101 -10.30 1.09 -4.08
N ARG A 102 -10.86 0.78 -2.92
CA ARG A 102 -10.67 -0.49 -2.21
C ARG A 102 -11.96 -1.01 -1.59
N GLY A 103 -12.11 -2.33 -1.49
CA GLY A 103 -13.25 -2.98 -0.86
C GLY A 103 -13.10 -4.49 -0.79
N ALA A 104 -14.07 -5.17 -0.18
CA ALA A 104 -14.11 -6.64 -0.12
C ALA A 104 -14.49 -7.26 -1.48
N GLY A 105 -15.05 -6.47 -2.39
CA GLY A 105 -15.47 -6.86 -3.74
C GLY A 105 -15.93 -5.63 -4.53
N LEU A 106 -16.29 -5.81 -5.79
CA LEU A 106 -16.66 -4.71 -6.70
C LEU A 106 -17.78 -3.83 -6.15
N ASP A 107 -18.79 -4.43 -5.52
CA ASP A 107 -19.96 -3.71 -5.00
C ASP A 107 -19.69 -2.95 -3.69
N SER A 108 -18.52 -3.15 -3.10
CA SER A 108 -18.11 -2.53 -1.84
C SER A 108 -16.91 -1.60 -1.97
N LEU A 109 -16.53 -1.22 -3.19
CA LEU A 109 -15.40 -0.33 -3.41
C LEU A 109 -15.68 1.06 -2.83
N THR A 110 -14.77 1.51 -1.98
CA THR A 110 -14.73 2.87 -1.43
C THR A 110 -13.67 3.67 -2.15
N ALA A 111 -14.08 4.79 -2.76
CA ALA A 111 -13.16 5.70 -3.42
C ALA A 111 -12.27 6.41 -2.38
N MET A 112 -11.00 6.55 -2.71
CA MET A 112 -9.99 7.14 -1.86
C MET A 112 -9.35 8.33 -2.59
N SER A 113 -9.01 9.36 -1.82
CA SER A 113 -8.26 10.53 -2.31
C SER A 113 -6.84 10.53 -1.74
N PRO A 114 -5.89 11.25 -2.37
CA PRO A 114 -4.55 11.42 -1.81
C PRO A 114 -4.58 11.85 -0.34
N GLY A 115 -3.74 11.21 0.49
CA GLY A 115 -3.75 11.35 1.94
C GLY A 115 -4.63 10.32 2.68
N SER A 116 -5.44 9.51 1.97
CA SER A 116 -6.16 8.40 2.59
C SER A 116 -5.19 7.33 3.10
N VAL A 117 -5.53 6.71 4.22
CA VAL A 117 -4.79 5.60 4.83
C VAL A 117 -5.72 4.41 5.03
N TRP A 118 -5.14 3.20 5.00
CA TRP A 118 -5.89 1.97 5.27
C TRP A 118 -5.03 0.93 5.96
N THR A 119 -5.71 -0.05 6.54
CA THR A 119 -5.09 -1.26 7.07
C THR A 119 -5.73 -2.49 6.43
N GLU A 120 -4.94 -3.49 6.17
CA GLU A 120 -5.39 -4.83 5.80
C GLU A 120 -4.98 -5.78 6.91
N ILE A 121 -5.96 -6.42 7.50
CA ILE A 121 -5.70 -7.49 8.44
C ILE A 121 -5.47 -8.77 7.61
N LYS A 122 -4.46 -9.54 7.96
CA LYS A 122 -4.17 -10.81 7.31
C LYS A 122 -5.44 -11.67 7.16
N ASP A 123 -5.47 -12.47 6.11
CA ASP A 123 -6.57 -13.38 5.78
C ASP A 123 -7.93 -12.69 5.51
N THR A 124 -7.97 -11.34 5.42
CA THR A 124 -9.19 -10.60 5.09
C THR A 124 -9.29 -10.40 3.57
N PRO A 125 -10.38 -10.88 2.93
CA PRO A 125 -10.59 -10.68 1.49
C PRO A 125 -10.70 -9.19 1.13
N HIS A 126 -9.95 -8.79 0.10
CA HIS A 126 -10.01 -7.43 -0.44
C HIS A 126 -9.65 -7.40 -1.91
N MET A 127 -9.97 -6.30 -2.55
CA MET A 127 -9.54 -5.95 -3.90
C MET A 127 -9.26 -4.46 -4.02
N GLU A 128 -8.53 -4.10 -5.03
CA GLU A 128 -8.13 -2.73 -5.33
C GLU A 128 -8.40 -2.39 -6.79
N LYS A 129 -8.71 -1.13 -7.04
CA LYS A 129 -8.88 -0.60 -8.38
C LYS A 129 -8.23 0.78 -8.48
N CYS A 130 -7.44 0.98 -9.52
CA CYS A 130 -6.97 2.28 -9.97
C CYS A 130 -7.88 2.77 -11.09
N GLY A 131 -8.32 4.03 -11.04
CA GLY A 131 -9.14 4.62 -12.11
C GLY A 131 -8.38 4.78 -13.42
N GLU A 132 -9.10 5.08 -14.50
CA GLU A 132 -8.57 5.15 -15.87
C GLU A 132 -7.75 6.44 -16.13
N GLU A 133 -7.91 7.46 -15.27
CA GLU A 133 -7.42 8.81 -15.53
C GLU A 133 -5.91 8.96 -15.30
N ALA A 134 -5.36 8.22 -14.34
CA ALA A 134 -3.96 8.30 -13.94
C ALA A 134 -3.50 7.08 -13.17
N PRO A 135 -2.19 6.78 -13.12
CA PRO A 135 -1.64 5.77 -12.22
C PRO A 135 -1.92 6.10 -10.76
N CYS A 136 -2.09 5.06 -9.94
CA CYS A 136 -2.19 5.18 -8.49
C CYS A 136 -0.84 4.90 -7.84
N ILE A 137 -0.38 5.81 -6.98
CA ILE A 137 0.86 5.64 -6.23
C ILE A 137 0.52 5.65 -4.74
N PHE A 138 0.96 4.65 -4.03
CA PHE A 138 0.83 4.56 -2.59
C PHE A 138 2.12 4.02 -1.96
N VAL A 139 2.31 4.30 -0.70
CA VAL A 139 3.37 3.71 0.12
C VAL A 139 2.72 2.74 1.09
N GLY A 140 3.35 1.60 1.30
CA GLY A 140 2.86 0.63 2.24
C GLY A 140 3.94 -0.14 2.96
N THR A 141 3.59 -0.63 4.14
CA THR A 141 4.42 -1.54 4.93
C THR A 141 3.64 -2.80 5.27
N MET A 142 4.32 -3.92 5.22
CA MET A 142 3.80 -5.25 5.56
C MET A 142 4.65 -5.87 6.65
N ASP A 143 4.05 -6.58 7.59
CA ASP A 143 4.74 -7.19 8.74
C ASP A 143 5.19 -8.64 8.49
N GLY A 144 5.26 -9.06 7.24
CA GLY A 144 5.68 -10.39 6.83
C GLY A 144 5.91 -10.49 5.33
N LYS A 145 6.09 -11.70 4.85
CA LYS A 145 6.29 -12.00 3.44
C LYS A 145 5.11 -11.56 2.58
N LEU A 146 5.40 -11.00 1.40
CA LEU A 146 4.35 -10.75 0.42
C LEU A 146 3.96 -12.05 -0.28
N ASP A 147 2.75 -12.48 -0.03
CA ASP A 147 2.06 -13.55 -0.73
C ASP A 147 0.68 -13.09 -1.18
N GLN A 148 0.01 -13.88 -1.99
CA GLN A 148 -1.36 -13.60 -2.43
C GLN A 148 -2.11 -14.90 -2.65
N SER A 149 -3.28 -15.03 -2.03
CA SER A 149 -4.21 -16.12 -2.23
C SER A 149 -5.51 -15.58 -2.85
N SER A 150 -5.85 -16.04 -4.06
CA SER A 150 -7.12 -15.66 -4.70
C SER A 150 -8.31 -16.23 -3.95
N VAL A 151 -9.37 -15.42 -3.81
CA VAL A 151 -10.63 -15.80 -3.16
C VAL A 151 -11.75 -15.77 -4.18
N GLU A 152 -12.46 -16.88 -4.34
CA GLU A 152 -13.71 -16.91 -5.07
C GLU A 152 -14.85 -16.40 -4.19
N ILE A 153 -15.42 -15.25 -4.56
CA ILE A 153 -16.66 -14.79 -3.93
C ILE A 153 -17.80 -15.62 -4.51
N LYS A 154 -18.35 -16.54 -3.72
CA LYS A 154 -19.65 -17.14 -4.03
C LYS A 154 -20.69 -16.04 -3.87
N ALA A 155 -21.45 -15.77 -4.94
CA ALA A 155 -22.64 -14.92 -4.84
C ALA A 155 -23.52 -15.47 -3.70
N ALA A 156 -23.97 -14.60 -2.81
CA ALA A 156 -24.96 -14.99 -1.80
C ALA A 156 -26.18 -15.54 -2.58
N GLU A 157 -26.51 -16.82 -2.38
CA GLU A 157 -27.76 -17.37 -2.85
C GLU A 157 -28.86 -16.54 -2.18
N GLU A 158 -29.64 -15.80 -2.98
CA GLU A 158 -30.87 -15.19 -2.53
C GLU A 158 -31.75 -16.32 -1.97
N GLU A 159 -31.82 -16.44 -0.65
CA GLU A 159 -32.88 -17.23 -0.04
C GLU A 159 -34.19 -16.55 -0.39
N ALA A 160 -34.77 -17.00 -1.50
CA ALA A 160 -36.16 -16.75 -1.81
C ALA A 160 -36.99 -17.45 -0.74
N SER A 161 -37.26 -16.73 0.37
CA SER A 161 -38.31 -17.15 1.28
C SER A 161 -39.64 -17.00 0.58
N GLY A 162 -40.08 -18.07 -0.08
CA GLY A 162 -41.48 -18.24 -0.45
C GLY A 162 -42.31 -18.28 0.83
N SER A 163 -43.05 -17.23 1.06
CA SER A 163 -44.19 -17.26 1.97
C SER A 163 -45.43 -17.67 1.24
N GLU A 164 -45.89 -18.88 1.40
CA GLU A 164 -47.29 -19.24 1.24
C GLU A 164 -48.12 -18.80 2.44
#